data_9f01a228df0406b42b9766782dc82ff6
#
_entry.id   9f01a228df0406b42b9766782dc82ff6
#
_cell.length_a   1.000
_cell.length_b   1.000
_cell.length_c   1.000
_cell.angle_alpha   90.00
_cell.angle_beta   90.00
_cell.angle_gamma   90.00
#
_symmetry.space_group_name_H-M   'P 1'
#
loop_
_entity.id
_entity.type
_entity.pdbx_description
1 polymer ?
#
loop_
_entity_poly.entity_id
_entity_poly.type
_entity_poly.pdbx_seq_one_letter_code
_entity_poly.pdbx_strand_id
1 'polypeptide(L)'
;FPYTTLFRSWASAATLDAVIVDQQGKPLDDAVLTLQGPLGKPVVAPKADMDQRDKQFAPYVLAVHTGTQIAFPNSDNIRHQVYSFSPTKRFELRLYEGTPSQPVLFDKPGVVVLGCNIHDWMLGYVYVTDDPWFATSDDDGSLKLDQLPAGRYRVTLWHPQSVDMQPQSGGEIDVQATGIQQRFSLIVR
;
A
#
# COMPACT_ATOMS: atom_id res chain seq x y z
N PHE A 1 -5.47 -42.01 -31.34
CA PHE A 1 -4.76 -41.15 -30.43
C PHE A 1 -5.68 -40.77 -29.28
N PRO A 2 -5.29 -40.99 -28.00
CA PRO A 2 -6.12 -40.56 -26.87
C PRO A 2 -5.96 -39.05 -26.71
N TYR A 3 -7.06 -38.32 -26.77
CA TYR A 3 -7.13 -36.91 -26.44
C TYR A 3 -6.91 -36.76 -24.93
N THR A 4 -5.73 -36.30 -24.53
CA THR A 4 -5.46 -35.90 -23.15
C THR A 4 -6.17 -34.57 -22.90
N THR A 5 -7.34 -34.63 -22.31
CA THR A 5 -8.06 -33.44 -21.85
C THR A 5 -7.27 -32.84 -20.71
N LEU A 6 -6.54 -31.77 -20.99
CA LEU A 6 -5.92 -30.93 -19.96
C LEU A 6 -7.04 -30.26 -19.15
N PHE A 7 -7.38 -30.82 -18.01
CA PHE A 7 -8.17 -30.12 -17.02
C PHE A 7 -7.34 -28.91 -16.53
N ARG A 8 -7.63 -27.74 -17.10
CA ARG A 8 -7.27 -26.48 -16.46
C ARG A 8 -8.04 -26.41 -15.16
N SER A 9 -7.42 -26.79 -14.05
CA SER A 9 -7.96 -26.47 -12.74
C SER A 9 -8.04 -24.95 -12.64
N TRP A 10 -9.25 -24.43 -12.60
CA TRP A 10 -9.50 -23.05 -12.28
C TRP A 10 -9.04 -22.91 -10.81
N ALA A 11 -7.92 -22.23 -10.60
CA ALA A 11 -7.52 -21.89 -9.25
C ALA A 11 -8.66 -21.09 -8.64
N SER A 12 -9.29 -21.63 -7.61
CA SER A 12 -10.35 -20.93 -6.88
C SER A 12 -9.75 -19.66 -6.33
N ALA A 13 -10.35 -18.53 -6.65
CA ALA A 13 -9.94 -17.23 -6.12
C ALA A 13 -10.37 -17.16 -4.66
N ALA A 14 -9.41 -17.09 -3.76
CA ALA A 14 -9.61 -17.00 -2.33
C ALA A 14 -9.60 -15.55 -1.85
N THR A 15 -10.07 -15.33 -0.63
CA THR A 15 -10.06 -14.03 0.03
C THR A 15 -9.25 -14.13 1.32
N LEU A 16 -8.42 -13.12 1.58
CA LEU A 16 -7.89 -12.85 2.91
C LEU A 16 -8.69 -11.69 3.51
N ASP A 17 -9.41 -11.95 4.60
CA ASP A 17 -9.96 -10.93 5.50
C ASP A 17 -9.01 -10.78 6.69
N ALA A 18 -8.39 -9.63 6.86
CA ALA A 18 -7.40 -9.41 7.90
C ALA A 18 -7.77 -8.24 8.80
N VAL A 19 -7.31 -8.30 10.05
CA VAL A 19 -7.36 -7.19 10.99
C VAL A 19 -5.95 -6.95 11.52
N ILE A 20 -5.47 -5.72 11.41
CA ILE A 20 -4.16 -5.30 11.92
C ILE A 20 -4.36 -4.54 13.22
N VAL A 21 -3.61 -4.93 14.24
CA VAL A 21 -3.66 -4.32 15.58
C VAL A 21 -2.24 -4.00 16.06
N ASP A 22 -2.15 -3.09 17.02
CA ASP A 22 -0.89 -2.84 17.73
C ASP A 22 -0.58 -3.94 18.75
N GLN A 23 0.51 -3.78 19.48
CA GLN A 23 0.95 -4.70 20.53
C GLN A 23 0.02 -4.75 21.76
N GLN A 24 -0.92 -3.81 21.89
CA GLN A 24 -1.98 -3.79 22.92
C GLN A 24 -3.32 -4.35 22.41
N GLY A 25 -3.40 -4.71 21.13
CA GLY A 25 -4.61 -5.20 20.48
C GLY A 25 -5.56 -4.12 19.98
N LYS A 26 -5.13 -2.84 19.97
CA LYS A 26 -5.89 -1.73 19.39
C LYS A 26 -5.81 -1.78 17.87
N PRO A 27 -6.91 -1.61 17.13
CA PRO A 27 -6.90 -1.52 15.68
C PRO A 27 -5.97 -0.42 15.16
N LEU A 28 -5.25 -0.71 14.08
CA LEU A 28 -4.40 0.24 13.38
C LEU A 28 -5.01 0.60 12.04
N ASP A 29 -5.38 1.86 11.89
CA ASP A 29 -5.69 2.51 10.63
C ASP A 29 -4.41 2.73 9.83
N ASP A 30 -4.52 2.85 8.51
CA ASP A 30 -3.39 3.15 7.63
C ASP A 30 -2.21 2.14 7.68
N ALA A 31 -2.41 0.94 8.21
CA ALA A 31 -1.41 -0.11 8.17
C ALA A 31 -1.41 -0.80 6.81
N VAL A 32 -0.22 -0.97 6.23
CA VAL A 32 -0.04 -1.67 4.96
C VAL A 32 0.30 -3.12 5.22
N LEU A 33 -0.43 -4.03 4.57
CA LEU A 33 -0.11 -5.44 4.48
C LEU A 33 0.30 -5.77 3.05
N THR A 34 1.41 -6.49 2.87
CA THR A 34 1.82 -7.03 1.57
C THR A 34 1.99 -8.54 1.65
N LEU A 35 1.74 -9.22 0.51
CA LEU A 35 1.88 -10.66 0.39
C LEU A 35 2.80 -11.00 -0.78
N GLN A 36 3.84 -11.78 -0.47
CA GLN A 36 4.69 -12.43 -1.45
C GLN A 36 4.35 -13.92 -1.51
N GLY A 37 3.91 -14.39 -2.66
CA GLY A 37 3.48 -15.78 -2.86
C GLY A 37 3.98 -16.39 -4.16
N PRO A 38 3.60 -17.65 -4.45
CA PRO A 38 4.11 -18.41 -5.59
C PRO A 38 3.64 -17.87 -6.95
N LEU A 39 2.53 -17.14 -6.98
CA LEU A 39 1.98 -16.53 -8.19
C LEU A 39 1.73 -15.06 -7.96
N GLY A 40 2.37 -14.23 -8.78
CA GLY A 40 2.15 -12.79 -8.77
C GLY A 40 0.93 -12.40 -9.60
N LYS A 41 0.25 -11.32 -9.21
CA LYS A 41 -0.72 -10.65 -10.07
C LYS A 41 0.05 -9.93 -11.18
N PRO A 42 -0.37 -10.02 -12.46
CA PRO A 42 0.23 -9.21 -13.51
C PRO A 42 0.10 -7.72 -13.14
N VAL A 43 1.22 -7.04 -13.02
CA VAL A 43 1.23 -5.61 -12.77
C VAL A 43 1.13 -4.88 -14.08
N VAL A 44 0.01 -4.21 -14.28
CA VAL A 44 -0.11 -3.18 -15.31
C VAL A 44 0.38 -1.89 -14.65
N ALA A 45 1.28 -1.12 -15.27
CA ALA A 45 1.81 0.12 -14.71
C ALA A 45 0.66 1.02 -14.21
N PRO A 46 0.40 1.08 -12.88
CA PRO A 46 -0.81 1.70 -12.37
C PRO A 46 -0.63 3.20 -12.29
N LYS A 47 -1.75 3.91 -12.33
CA LYS A 47 -1.83 5.31 -11.95
C LYS A 47 -2.52 5.39 -10.60
N ALA A 48 -2.11 6.34 -9.78
CA ALA A 48 -2.71 6.63 -8.49
C ALA A 48 -2.73 8.13 -8.25
N ASP A 49 -3.59 8.56 -7.34
CA ASP A 49 -3.68 9.95 -6.93
C ASP A 49 -3.41 10.06 -5.42
N MET A 50 -2.62 11.06 -5.04
CA MET A 50 -2.42 11.52 -3.68
C MET A 50 -2.91 12.97 -3.62
N ASP A 51 -4.17 13.15 -3.25
CA ASP A 51 -4.82 14.45 -3.21
C ASP A 51 -4.33 15.29 -2.00
N GLN A 52 -4.52 16.58 -2.09
CA GLN A 52 -4.31 17.53 -1.01
C GLN A 52 -5.66 18.18 -0.72
N ARG A 53 -6.24 17.84 0.42
CA ARG A 53 -7.57 18.26 0.84
C ARG A 53 -7.58 18.55 2.33
N ASP A 54 -8.23 19.65 2.71
CA ASP A 54 -8.33 20.09 4.11
C ASP A 54 -6.94 20.25 4.77
N LYS A 55 -5.92 20.65 3.99
CA LYS A 55 -4.52 20.78 4.41
C LYS A 55 -3.92 19.46 4.90
N GLN A 56 -4.29 18.36 4.26
CA GLN A 56 -3.79 17.01 4.49
C GLN A 56 -3.53 16.31 3.17
N PHE A 57 -2.65 15.31 3.17
CA PHE A 57 -2.57 14.35 2.08
C PHE A 57 -3.68 13.31 2.24
N ALA A 58 -4.37 13.02 1.14
CA ALA A 58 -5.49 12.07 1.11
C ALA A 58 -5.33 11.06 -0.06
N PRO A 59 -5.18 9.77 0.24
CA PRO A 59 -5.15 9.15 1.58
C PRO A 59 -3.89 9.54 2.37
N TYR A 60 -3.89 9.36 3.70
CA TYR A 60 -2.71 9.60 4.53
C TYR A 60 -1.57 8.62 4.21
N VAL A 61 -1.91 7.36 3.98
CA VAL A 61 -1.02 6.32 3.49
C VAL A 61 -1.52 5.78 2.16
N LEU A 62 -0.71 5.88 1.11
CA LEU A 62 -0.97 5.34 -0.21
C LEU A 62 -0.01 4.18 -0.49
N ALA A 63 -0.51 2.94 -0.53
CA ALA A 63 0.27 1.80 -0.96
C ALA A 63 0.19 1.64 -2.48
N VAL A 64 1.34 1.47 -3.14
CA VAL A 64 1.42 1.33 -4.60
C VAL A 64 2.47 0.31 -5.00
N HIS A 65 2.31 -0.24 -6.20
CA HIS A 65 3.35 -1.07 -6.80
C HIS A 65 4.50 -0.23 -7.38
N THR A 66 5.70 -0.79 -7.37
CA THR A 66 6.85 -0.19 -8.08
C THR A 66 6.51 0.07 -9.53
N GLY A 67 6.88 1.25 -10.03
CA GLY A 67 6.54 1.72 -11.39
C GLY A 67 5.24 2.50 -11.49
N THR A 68 4.54 2.72 -10.37
CA THR A 68 3.32 3.56 -10.35
C THR A 68 3.65 5.03 -10.62
N GLN A 69 2.84 5.66 -11.44
CA GLN A 69 2.83 7.10 -11.65
C GLN A 69 1.76 7.72 -10.73
N ILE A 70 2.17 8.58 -9.80
CA ILE A 70 1.26 9.24 -8.86
C ILE A 70 1.07 10.69 -9.28
N ALA A 71 -0.19 11.07 -9.49
CA ALA A 71 -0.57 12.47 -9.60
C ALA A 71 -0.85 13.06 -8.20
N PHE A 72 -0.61 14.36 -8.07
CA PHE A 72 -0.80 15.10 -6.82
C PHE A 72 -1.80 16.23 -7.04
N PRO A 73 -3.10 15.94 -7.18
CA PRO A 73 -4.10 16.99 -7.26
C PRO A 73 -4.12 17.82 -5.96
N ASN A 74 -4.51 19.08 -6.09
CA ASN A 74 -4.74 19.97 -4.96
C ASN A 74 -6.20 20.43 -5.03
N SER A 75 -7.03 19.81 -4.20
CA SER A 75 -8.46 20.10 -4.09
C SER A 75 -8.77 21.23 -3.10
N ASP A 76 -7.77 21.78 -2.43
CA ASP A 76 -7.91 22.97 -1.60
C ASP A 76 -7.95 24.25 -2.45
N ASN A 77 -8.47 25.32 -1.86
CA ASN A 77 -8.51 26.66 -2.44
C ASN A 77 -7.25 27.50 -2.14
N ILE A 78 -6.19 26.85 -1.71
CA ILE A 78 -4.88 27.46 -1.41
C ILE A 78 -3.79 26.67 -2.10
N ARG A 79 -2.66 27.28 -2.36
CA ARG A 79 -1.51 26.62 -2.96
C ARG A 79 -0.83 25.69 -1.95
N HIS A 80 -0.43 24.55 -2.43
CA HIS A 80 0.42 23.61 -1.69
C HIS A 80 1.71 23.34 -2.45
N GLN A 81 2.69 22.81 -1.72
CA GLN A 81 3.91 22.24 -2.23
C GLN A 81 3.96 20.77 -1.82
N VAL A 82 4.47 19.91 -2.67
CA VAL A 82 4.75 18.51 -2.31
C VAL A 82 6.22 18.23 -2.48
N TYR A 83 6.86 17.73 -1.44
CA TYR A 83 8.24 17.31 -1.52
C TYR A 83 8.49 16.02 -0.79
N SER A 84 9.58 15.35 -1.15
CA SER A 84 10.14 14.23 -0.39
C SER A 84 11.66 14.27 -0.45
N PHE A 85 12.28 14.01 0.71
CA PHE A 85 13.72 13.79 0.85
C PHE A 85 14.08 12.32 1.11
N SER A 86 13.08 11.43 1.07
CA SER A 86 13.29 10.00 1.29
C SER A 86 14.30 9.42 0.29
N PRO A 87 15.22 8.54 0.72
CA PRO A 87 16.18 7.88 -0.18
C PRO A 87 15.51 7.10 -1.31
N THR A 88 14.32 6.57 -1.06
CA THR A 88 13.49 5.84 -2.02
C THR A 88 13.07 6.73 -3.19
N LYS A 89 12.62 7.96 -2.89
CA LYS A 89 12.21 8.94 -3.91
C LYS A 89 12.42 10.36 -3.43
N ARG A 90 13.26 11.12 -4.13
CA ARG A 90 13.45 12.56 -3.90
C ARG A 90 12.80 13.34 -5.02
N PHE A 91 11.94 14.28 -4.68
CA PHE A 91 11.31 15.17 -5.64
C PHE A 91 10.73 16.41 -4.94
N GLU A 92 10.41 17.41 -5.74
CA GLU A 92 9.76 18.63 -5.32
C GLU A 92 8.79 19.10 -6.41
N LEU A 93 7.53 19.29 -6.05
CA LEU A 93 6.53 20.03 -6.83
C LEU A 93 6.37 21.39 -6.16
N ARG A 94 6.82 22.44 -6.83
CA ARG A 94 6.75 23.82 -6.29
C ARG A 94 5.30 24.23 -6.15
N LEU A 95 5.04 25.22 -5.33
CA LEU A 95 3.72 25.79 -5.04
C LEU A 95 2.77 25.85 -6.24
N TYR A 96 1.64 25.14 -6.16
CA TYR A 96 0.65 25.05 -7.22
C TYR A 96 -0.78 25.00 -6.69
N GLU A 97 -1.73 25.31 -7.57
CA GLU A 97 -3.16 25.06 -7.45
C GLU A 97 -3.57 24.03 -8.50
N GLY A 98 -4.64 23.27 -8.24
CA GLY A 98 -5.14 22.26 -9.15
C GLY A 98 -4.20 21.06 -9.28
N THR A 99 -4.04 20.50 -10.47
CA THR A 99 -3.23 19.29 -10.70
C THR A 99 -2.02 19.61 -11.58
N PRO A 100 -0.81 19.27 -11.15
CA PRO A 100 0.39 19.35 -11.98
C PRO A 100 0.22 18.51 -13.25
N SER A 101 0.77 18.98 -14.37
CA SER A 101 0.65 18.32 -15.67
C SER A 101 1.40 16.99 -15.77
N GLN A 102 2.37 16.77 -14.89
CA GLN A 102 3.23 15.58 -14.91
C GLN A 102 3.10 14.83 -13.59
N PRO A 103 2.70 13.54 -13.63
CA PRO A 103 2.76 12.70 -12.45
C PRO A 103 4.21 12.35 -12.09
N VAL A 104 4.44 11.97 -10.84
CA VAL A 104 5.74 11.51 -10.34
C VAL A 104 5.80 9.99 -10.43
N LEU A 105 6.86 9.45 -11.04
CA LEU A 105 7.11 8.01 -11.12
C LEU A 105 7.77 7.51 -9.83
N PHE A 106 7.20 6.47 -9.22
CA PHE A 106 7.74 5.77 -8.04
C PHE A 106 8.36 4.44 -8.47
N ASP A 107 9.63 4.46 -8.80
CA ASP A 107 10.38 3.40 -9.49
C ASP A 107 11.24 2.52 -8.58
N LYS A 108 11.18 2.72 -7.26
CA LYS A 108 11.93 1.94 -6.27
C LYS A 108 11.03 1.55 -5.09
N PRO A 109 11.11 0.29 -4.60
CA PRO A 109 10.38 -0.11 -3.41
C PRO A 109 10.92 0.58 -2.15
N GLY A 110 10.04 0.81 -1.17
CA GLY A 110 10.35 1.43 0.12
C GLY A 110 9.37 2.52 0.50
N VAL A 111 9.62 3.14 1.64
CA VAL A 111 8.79 4.20 2.20
C VAL A 111 9.23 5.57 1.67
N VAL A 112 8.25 6.38 1.28
CA VAL A 112 8.44 7.77 0.87
C VAL A 112 7.59 8.65 1.77
N VAL A 113 8.23 9.55 2.50
CA VAL A 113 7.57 10.55 3.34
C VAL A 113 7.34 11.81 2.52
N LEU A 114 6.10 12.27 2.49
CA LEU A 114 5.68 13.50 1.83
C LEU A 114 5.52 14.63 2.84
N GLY A 115 5.90 15.82 2.44
CA GLY A 115 5.74 17.04 3.23
C GLY A 115 5.29 18.24 2.39
N CYS A 116 4.83 19.28 3.09
CA CYS A 116 4.47 20.57 2.53
C CYS A 116 5.19 21.68 3.34
N ASN A 117 5.86 22.63 2.66
CA ASN A 117 6.59 23.70 3.33
C ASN A 117 5.71 24.81 3.93
N ILE A 118 4.41 24.84 3.55
CA ILE A 118 3.49 25.89 4.02
C ILE A 118 2.77 25.46 5.29
N HIS A 119 2.59 24.15 5.45
CA HIS A 119 1.91 23.57 6.61
C HIS A 119 2.78 22.48 7.20
N ASP A 120 3.49 22.79 8.29
CA ASP A 120 4.48 21.90 8.92
C ASP A 120 3.89 20.56 9.41
N TRP A 121 2.58 20.53 9.67
CA TRP A 121 1.86 19.31 10.08
C TRP A 121 1.39 18.44 8.91
N MET A 122 1.50 18.93 7.67
CA MET A 122 1.01 18.23 6.48
C MET A 122 2.00 17.13 6.06
N LEU A 123 1.75 15.94 6.57
CA LEU A 123 2.51 14.73 6.28
C LEU A 123 1.64 13.71 5.55
N GLY A 124 2.27 12.90 4.71
CA GLY A 124 1.68 11.73 4.08
C GLY A 124 2.75 10.72 3.71
N TYR A 125 2.33 9.52 3.35
CA TYR A 125 3.25 8.43 3.07
C TYR A 125 2.87 7.69 1.80
N VAL A 126 3.89 7.34 1.00
CA VAL A 126 3.73 6.39 -0.08
C VAL A 126 4.55 5.15 0.26
N TYR A 127 3.87 4.01 0.37
CA TYR A 127 4.51 2.71 0.53
C TYR A 127 4.62 2.04 -0.83
N VAL A 128 5.83 1.97 -1.36
CA VAL A 128 6.11 1.37 -2.68
C VAL A 128 6.56 -0.07 -2.48
N THR A 129 5.90 -1.03 -3.15
CA THR A 129 6.20 -2.46 -2.99
C THR A 129 6.35 -3.17 -4.33
N ASP A 130 7.21 -4.19 -4.36
CA ASP A 130 7.30 -5.17 -5.46
C ASP A 130 6.37 -6.36 -5.24
N ASP A 131 5.80 -6.50 -4.05
CA ASP A 131 4.88 -7.57 -3.72
C ASP A 131 3.58 -7.43 -4.53
N PRO A 132 3.11 -8.51 -5.16
CA PRO A 132 1.98 -8.43 -6.10
C PRO A 132 0.62 -8.18 -5.41
N TRP A 133 0.53 -8.42 -4.10
CA TRP A 133 -0.69 -8.30 -3.33
C TRP A 133 -0.45 -7.39 -2.13
N PHE A 134 -1.24 -6.36 -2.01
CA PHE A 134 -1.17 -5.43 -0.88
C PHE A 134 -2.50 -4.72 -0.68
N ALA A 135 -2.74 -4.29 0.54
CA ALA A 135 -3.85 -3.42 0.93
C ALA A 135 -3.46 -2.55 2.12
N THR A 136 -4.18 -1.46 2.31
CA THR A 136 -4.10 -0.60 3.49
C THR A 136 -5.32 -0.85 4.36
N SER A 137 -5.17 -0.87 5.67
CA SER A 137 -6.28 -1.05 6.61
C SER A 137 -7.11 0.21 6.76
N ASP A 138 -8.40 0.01 7.03
CA ASP A 138 -9.37 1.04 7.41
C ASP A 138 -9.27 1.39 8.90
N ASP A 139 -10.08 2.34 9.36
CA ASP A 139 -10.11 2.90 10.75
C ASP A 139 -10.39 1.85 11.84
N ASP A 140 -10.99 0.71 11.51
CA ASP A 140 -11.17 -0.43 12.41
C ASP A 140 -10.02 -1.46 12.32
N GLY A 141 -8.97 -1.15 11.58
CA GLY A 141 -7.83 -2.03 11.31
C GLY A 141 -8.11 -3.13 10.31
N SER A 142 -9.29 -3.19 9.71
CA SER A 142 -9.66 -4.22 8.75
C SER A 142 -9.09 -3.94 7.37
N LEU A 143 -8.76 -5.00 6.63
CA LEU A 143 -8.44 -4.95 5.21
C LEU A 143 -8.85 -6.25 4.53
N LYS A 144 -9.00 -6.18 3.22
CA LYS A 144 -9.39 -7.31 2.40
C LYS A 144 -8.54 -7.44 1.14
N LEU A 145 -8.08 -8.66 0.87
CA LEU A 145 -7.44 -9.01 -0.39
C LEU A 145 -8.24 -10.11 -1.08
N ASP A 146 -8.81 -9.78 -2.22
CA ASP A 146 -9.59 -10.69 -3.04
C ASP A 146 -8.77 -11.32 -4.16
N GLN A 147 -9.28 -12.43 -4.71
CA GLN A 147 -8.71 -13.12 -5.87
C GLN A 147 -7.31 -13.69 -5.65
N LEU A 148 -6.98 -14.02 -4.39
CA LEU A 148 -5.72 -14.68 -4.08
C LEU A 148 -5.72 -16.11 -4.59
N PRO A 149 -4.70 -16.57 -5.32
CA PRO A 149 -4.47 -17.99 -5.53
C PRO A 149 -4.29 -18.71 -4.18
N ALA A 150 -4.85 -19.90 -4.03
CA ALA A 150 -4.56 -20.73 -2.87
C ALA A 150 -3.06 -21.06 -2.82
N GLY A 151 -2.47 -21.00 -1.63
CA GLY A 151 -1.04 -21.26 -1.44
C GLY A 151 -0.45 -20.57 -0.23
N ARG A 152 0.86 -20.73 -0.06
CA ARG A 152 1.62 -20.15 1.03
C ARG A 152 2.13 -18.77 0.65
N TYR A 153 1.94 -17.81 1.56
CA TYR A 153 2.35 -16.43 1.40
C TYR A 153 3.19 -15.97 2.59
N ARG A 154 4.24 -15.20 2.29
CA ARG A 154 4.97 -14.43 3.29
C ARG A 154 4.25 -13.09 3.46
N VAL A 155 4.01 -12.70 4.70
CA VAL A 155 3.34 -11.45 5.07
C VAL A 155 4.36 -10.43 5.53
N THR A 156 4.26 -9.20 5.01
CA THR A 156 4.97 -8.04 5.51
C THR A 156 3.97 -6.98 5.94
N LEU A 157 4.23 -6.34 7.07
CA LEU A 157 3.38 -5.30 7.66
C LEU A 157 4.19 -4.01 7.81
N TRP A 158 3.53 -2.90 7.60
CA TRP A 158 4.13 -1.58 7.82
C TRP A 158 3.07 -0.56 8.28
N HIS A 159 3.50 0.42 9.07
CA HIS A 159 2.69 1.56 9.51
C HIS A 159 3.60 2.78 9.70
N PRO A 160 3.11 4.03 9.54
CA PRO A 160 3.92 5.24 9.79
C PRO A 160 4.60 5.29 11.16
N GLN A 161 4.00 4.67 12.17
CA GLN A 161 4.55 4.56 13.53
C GLN A 161 5.38 3.29 13.77
N SER A 162 5.65 2.47 12.74
CA SER A 162 6.56 1.33 12.87
C SER A 162 7.93 1.75 13.40
N VAL A 163 8.57 0.89 14.19
CA VAL A 163 9.92 1.15 14.71
C VAL A 163 10.87 1.41 13.55
N ASP A 164 11.58 2.54 13.64
CA ASP A 164 12.50 3.04 12.60
C ASP A 164 11.87 3.15 11.19
N MET A 165 10.53 3.22 11.11
CA MET A 165 9.75 3.23 9.87
C MET A 165 10.05 2.03 8.97
N GLN A 166 10.51 0.91 9.54
CA GLN A 166 10.83 -0.30 8.80
C GLN A 166 9.66 -1.26 8.73
N PRO A 167 9.48 -1.98 7.60
CA PRO A 167 8.55 -3.09 7.51
C PRO A 167 8.89 -4.19 8.52
N GLN A 168 7.87 -4.86 9.02
CA GLN A 168 7.98 -5.97 9.97
C GLN A 168 7.41 -7.24 9.35
N SER A 169 7.96 -8.40 9.75
CA SER A 169 7.42 -9.69 9.32
C SER A 169 6.09 -9.96 10.01
N GLY A 170 5.06 -10.24 9.23
CA GLY A 170 3.78 -10.80 9.70
C GLY A 170 3.76 -12.33 9.71
N GLY A 171 4.91 -12.98 9.41
CA GLY A 171 5.01 -14.43 9.32
C GLY A 171 4.59 -14.99 7.97
N GLU A 172 4.15 -16.24 7.97
CA GLU A 172 3.62 -16.93 6.78
C GLU A 172 2.17 -17.35 7.03
N ILE A 173 1.37 -17.36 5.96
CA ILE A 173 0.00 -17.85 5.96
C ILE A 173 -0.23 -18.83 4.83
N ASP A 174 -1.09 -19.82 5.05
CA ASP A 174 -1.59 -20.73 4.02
C ASP A 174 -3.02 -20.34 3.63
N VAL A 175 -3.16 -19.70 2.47
CA VAL A 175 -4.47 -19.29 1.94
C VAL A 175 -5.13 -20.50 1.29
N GLN A 176 -6.27 -20.91 1.85
CA GLN A 176 -7.07 -22.01 1.33
C GLN A 176 -8.02 -21.52 0.23
N ALA A 177 -8.51 -22.42 -0.62
CA ALA A 177 -9.49 -22.08 -1.67
C ALA A 177 -10.79 -21.46 -1.13
N THR A 178 -11.11 -21.69 0.15
CA THR A 178 -12.26 -21.13 0.86
C THR A 178 -12.00 -19.75 1.47
N GLY A 179 -10.74 -19.22 1.33
CA GLY A 179 -10.29 -18.01 1.99
C GLY A 179 -9.77 -18.24 3.39
N ILE A 180 -9.34 -17.16 4.03
CA ILE A 180 -8.78 -17.16 5.38
C ILE A 180 -9.13 -15.85 6.09
N GLN A 181 -9.41 -15.93 7.40
CA GLN A 181 -9.49 -14.79 8.31
C GLN A 181 -8.28 -14.79 9.22
N GLN A 182 -7.60 -13.65 9.34
CA GLN A 182 -6.35 -13.58 10.09
C GLN A 182 -6.24 -12.24 10.84
N ARG A 183 -5.73 -12.32 12.08
CA ARG A 183 -5.31 -11.13 12.84
C ARG A 183 -3.79 -11.05 12.85
N PHE A 184 -3.28 -9.85 12.60
CA PHE A 184 -1.85 -9.55 12.66
C PHE A 184 -1.58 -8.50 13.73
N SER A 185 -0.47 -8.64 14.44
CA SER A 185 0.01 -7.64 15.40
C SER A 185 1.27 -6.96 14.85
N LEU A 186 1.30 -5.65 14.91
CA LEU A 186 2.40 -4.81 14.47
C LEU A 186 2.92 -3.99 15.66
N ILE A 187 4.24 -3.94 15.83
CA ILE A 187 4.85 -3.13 16.89
C ILE A 187 4.98 -1.69 16.41
N VAL A 188 4.29 -0.80 17.10
CA VAL A 188 4.31 0.65 16.83
C VAL A 188 4.80 1.42 18.06
N ARG A 189 5.23 2.70 17.85
CA ARG A 189 5.71 3.61 18.92
C ARG A 189 4.58 4.20 19.72
#